data_58cd967851a5967ee457ab1bd120d3cd
#
_entry.id   58cd967851a5967ee457ab1bd120d3cd
#
_cell.length_a   1.000
_cell.length_b   1.000
_cell.length_c   1.000
_cell.angle_alpha   90.00
_cell.angle_beta   90.00
_cell.angle_gamma   90.00
#
_symmetry.space_group_name_H-M   'P 1'
#
loop_
_entity.id
_entity.type
_entity.pdbx_description
1 polymer ?
#
loop_
_entity_poly.entity_id
_entity_poly.type
_entity_poly.pdbx_seq_one_letter_code
_entity_poly.pdbx_strand_id
1 'polypeptide(L)'
;GGCCMLNTLDSAAPGDTVPILQATSDAVFAYINIVALRPLCAESPVVQQFLQCTQARNVQTVLNNIEYYFFHPLRSCIARVVLEKADAHPEDGFARITHEEISHHLGTTREVISRELEGMRQMGLLRTGRGKIYVLDRPALEGMANL
;
A
#
# COMPACT_ATOMS: atom_id res chain seq x y z
N GLY A 1 7.25 12.86 -4.67
CA GLY A 1 6.32 12.53 -5.73
C GLY A 1 6.64 11.15 -6.29
N GLY A 2 5.62 10.33 -6.53
CA GLY A 2 5.74 9.02 -7.15
C GLY A 2 5.27 9.06 -8.61
N CYS A 3 5.81 8.19 -9.45
CA CYS A 3 5.31 7.95 -10.79
C CYS A 3 4.61 6.59 -10.81
N CYS A 4 3.31 6.58 -11.12
CA CYS A 4 2.55 5.35 -11.30
C CYS A 4 2.32 5.12 -12.78
N MET A 5 2.88 4.04 -13.32
CA MET A 5 2.73 3.66 -14.73
C MET A 5 1.70 2.56 -14.91
N LEU A 6 0.58 2.62 -14.19
CA LEU A 6 -0.51 1.66 -14.32
C LEU A 6 -1.24 1.75 -15.68
N ASN A 7 -1.01 2.80 -16.45
CA ASN A 7 -1.72 3.08 -17.69
C ASN A 7 -0.94 2.75 -18.98
N THR A 8 -0.07 1.79 -18.97
CA THR A 8 0.30 1.12 -20.24
C THR A 8 -0.81 0.19 -20.72
N LEU A 9 -2.05 0.48 -20.33
CA LEU A 9 -3.28 -0.29 -20.63
C LEU A 9 -3.82 -0.08 -22.05
N ASP A 10 -3.00 0.41 -22.95
CA ASP A 10 -3.34 0.45 -24.39
C ASP A 10 -3.42 -0.96 -25.03
N SER A 11 -3.21 -1.99 -24.21
CA SER A 11 -3.25 -3.39 -24.63
C SER A 11 -4.10 -4.29 -23.73
N ALA A 12 -4.96 -3.72 -22.89
CA ALA A 12 -5.89 -4.54 -22.13
C ALA A 12 -6.83 -5.29 -23.07
N ALA A 13 -6.75 -6.61 -23.07
CA ALA A 13 -7.68 -7.44 -23.85
C ALA A 13 -9.09 -7.38 -23.23
N PRO A 14 -10.16 -7.61 -24.00
CA PRO A 14 -11.49 -7.73 -23.44
C PRO A 14 -11.53 -8.79 -22.33
N GLY A 15 -11.83 -8.37 -21.09
CA GLY A 15 -11.86 -9.26 -19.92
C GLY A 15 -10.68 -9.06 -18.96
N ASP A 16 -9.67 -8.27 -19.30
CA ASP A 16 -8.60 -7.95 -18.39
C ASP A 16 -9.09 -7.06 -17.24
N THR A 17 -8.53 -7.29 -16.05
CA THR A 17 -8.81 -6.46 -14.86
C THR A 17 -8.15 -5.10 -15.03
N VAL A 18 -8.96 -4.05 -15.07
CA VAL A 18 -8.46 -2.67 -15.09
C VAL A 18 -8.20 -2.22 -13.66
N PRO A 19 -6.95 -1.83 -13.31
CA PRO A 19 -6.66 -1.32 -11.98
C PRO A 19 -7.38 0.01 -11.74
N ILE A 20 -7.98 0.15 -10.56
CA ILE A 20 -8.64 1.39 -10.13
C ILE A 20 -7.64 2.19 -9.30
N LEU A 21 -7.44 3.45 -9.68
CA LEU A 21 -6.65 4.40 -8.90
C LEU A 21 -7.59 5.25 -8.05
N GLN A 22 -7.44 5.18 -6.74
CA GLN A 22 -8.23 5.96 -5.78
C GLN A 22 -7.32 6.87 -4.96
N ALA A 23 -7.60 8.18 -4.97
CA ALA A 23 -6.95 9.11 -4.05
C ALA A 23 -7.49 8.92 -2.63
N THR A 24 -6.61 8.74 -1.65
CA THR A 24 -6.96 8.63 -0.22
C THR A 24 -6.78 9.94 0.54
N SER A 25 -6.24 10.97 -0.11
CA SER A 25 -6.10 12.34 0.37
C SER A 25 -6.08 13.29 -0.82
N ASP A 26 -6.03 14.58 -0.57
CA ASP A 26 -5.86 15.58 -1.62
C ASP A 26 -4.58 15.27 -2.42
N ALA A 27 -4.72 15.13 -3.73
CA ALA A 27 -3.63 14.76 -4.62
C ALA A 27 -3.69 15.55 -5.94
N VAL A 28 -2.54 15.89 -6.47
CA VAL A 28 -2.40 16.50 -7.78
C VAL A 28 -1.78 15.46 -8.72
N PHE A 29 -2.47 15.17 -9.82
CA PHE A 29 -2.02 14.23 -10.83
C PHE A 29 -1.66 14.96 -12.12
N ALA A 30 -0.53 14.58 -12.71
CA ALA A 30 -0.22 14.88 -14.09
C ALA A 30 -0.28 13.58 -14.90
N TYR A 31 -0.90 13.64 -16.06
CA TYR A 31 -0.96 12.49 -16.98
C TYR A 31 -0.46 12.89 -18.37
N ILE A 32 0.15 11.94 -19.05
CA ILE A 32 0.62 12.09 -20.41
C ILE A 32 -0.10 11.04 -21.26
N ASN A 33 -0.71 11.49 -22.37
CA ASN A 33 -1.35 10.57 -23.31
C ASN A 33 -0.29 9.65 -23.93
N ILE A 34 -0.59 8.35 -24.00
CA ILE A 34 0.32 7.34 -24.56
C ILE A 34 0.73 7.64 -26.01
N VAL A 35 -0.18 8.22 -26.80
CA VAL A 35 0.10 8.61 -28.20
C VAL A 35 1.18 9.69 -28.27
N ALA A 36 1.21 10.63 -27.31
CA ALA A 36 2.24 11.65 -27.21
C ALA A 36 3.54 11.10 -26.59
N LEU A 37 3.44 10.10 -25.71
CA LEU A 37 4.60 9.50 -25.04
C LEU A 37 5.42 8.59 -25.98
N ARG A 38 4.76 7.86 -26.89
CA ARG A 38 5.43 6.91 -27.81
C ARG A 38 6.58 7.55 -28.62
N PRO A 39 6.38 8.67 -29.34
CA PRO A 39 7.48 9.30 -30.08
C PRO A 39 8.60 9.77 -29.17
N LEU A 40 8.28 10.31 -27.98
CA LEU A 40 9.30 10.73 -27.01
C LEU A 40 10.18 9.58 -26.54
N CYS A 41 9.59 8.38 -26.38
CA CYS A 41 10.36 7.17 -26.05
C CYS A 41 11.25 6.73 -27.20
N ALA A 42 10.80 6.88 -28.45
CA ALA A 42 11.58 6.50 -29.62
C ALA A 42 12.76 7.43 -29.89
N GLU A 43 12.59 8.74 -29.59
CA GLU A 43 13.58 9.79 -29.85
C GLU A 43 14.55 10.02 -28.69
N SER A 44 14.16 9.68 -27.45
CA SER A 44 14.96 9.98 -26.26
C SER A 44 15.29 8.72 -25.44
N PRO A 45 16.54 8.23 -25.50
CA PRO A 45 16.99 7.12 -24.64
C PRO A 45 16.83 7.42 -23.15
N VAL A 46 16.93 8.69 -22.74
CA VAL A 46 16.74 9.10 -21.33
C VAL A 46 15.30 8.86 -20.89
N VAL A 47 14.31 9.21 -21.71
CA VAL A 47 12.89 8.98 -21.42
C VAL A 47 12.62 7.49 -21.34
N GLN A 48 13.13 6.72 -22.31
CA GLN A 48 12.98 5.27 -22.33
C GLN A 48 13.57 4.62 -21.07
N GLN A 49 14.79 4.98 -20.69
CA GLN A 49 15.44 4.48 -19.47
C GLN A 49 14.66 4.85 -18.22
N PHE A 50 14.19 6.07 -18.10
CA PHE A 50 13.35 6.52 -16.98
C PHE A 50 12.09 5.66 -16.83
N LEU A 51 11.39 5.40 -17.93
CA LEU A 51 10.19 4.57 -17.92
C LEU A 51 10.50 3.13 -17.53
N GLN A 52 11.56 2.52 -18.08
CA GLN A 52 11.98 1.17 -17.72
C GLN A 52 12.36 1.05 -16.25
N CYS A 53 13.14 1.98 -15.72
CA CYS A 53 13.51 2.01 -14.30
C CYS A 53 12.29 2.17 -13.39
N THR A 54 11.31 3.00 -13.80
CA THR A 54 10.07 3.19 -13.05
C THR A 54 9.21 1.94 -13.04
N GLN A 55 9.06 1.26 -14.20
CA GLN A 55 8.35 -0.02 -14.28
C GLN A 55 9.02 -1.10 -13.43
N ALA A 56 10.33 -1.25 -13.54
CA ALA A 56 11.08 -2.22 -12.75
C ALA A 56 10.90 -1.99 -11.25
N ARG A 57 10.93 -0.73 -10.79
CA ARG A 57 10.70 -0.37 -9.39
C ARG A 57 9.28 -0.70 -8.94
N ASN A 58 8.27 -0.42 -9.78
CA ASN A 58 6.88 -0.75 -9.45
C ASN A 58 6.69 -2.26 -9.33
N VAL A 59 7.23 -3.04 -10.27
CA VAL A 59 7.20 -4.52 -10.21
C VAL A 59 7.90 -5.03 -8.95
N GLN A 60 9.08 -4.51 -8.63
CA GLN A 60 9.80 -4.90 -7.41
C GLN A 60 9.00 -4.60 -6.15
N THR A 61 8.33 -3.44 -6.09
CA THR A 61 7.46 -3.09 -4.95
C THR A 61 6.30 -4.08 -4.81
N VAL A 62 5.66 -4.47 -5.92
CA VAL A 62 4.58 -5.46 -5.90
C VAL A 62 5.08 -6.82 -5.45
N LEU A 63 6.22 -7.28 -5.97
CA LEU A 63 6.82 -8.55 -5.58
C LEU A 63 7.19 -8.59 -4.10
N ASN A 64 7.81 -7.54 -3.58
CA ASN A 64 8.16 -7.44 -2.16
C ASN A 64 6.91 -7.47 -1.27
N ASN A 65 5.82 -6.83 -1.69
CA ASN A 65 4.55 -6.87 -0.94
C ASN A 65 3.94 -8.27 -0.98
N ILE A 66 3.93 -8.93 -2.16
CA ILE A 66 3.45 -10.31 -2.30
C ILE A 66 4.25 -11.23 -1.39
N GLU A 67 5.58 -11.19 -1.46
CA GLU A 67 6.46 -11.99 -0.62
C GLU A 67 6.14 -11.77 0.86
N TYR A 68 6.06 -10.53 1.29
CA TYR A 68 5.76 -10.18 2.68
C TYR A 68 4.41 -10.75 3.13
N TYR A 69 3.33 -10.53 2.36
CA TYR A 69 1.98 -10.96 2.76
C TYR A 69 1.76 -12.48 2.70
N PHE A 70 2.53 -13.20 1.87
CA PHE A 70 2.44 -14.65 1.78
C PHE A 70 3.25 -15.40 2.85
N PHE A 71 4.37 -14.84 3.28
CA PHE A 71 5.32 -15.53 4.15
C PHE A 71 5.32 -15.03 5.60
N HIS A 72 4.65 -13.92 5.90
CA HIS A 72 4.58 -13.41 7.26
C HIS A 72 3.23 -13.70 7.92
N PRO A 73 3.22 -13.91 9.25
CA PRO A 73 1.98 -14.07 10.01
C PRO A 73 1.07 -12.86 9.85
N LEU A 74 -0.24 -13.08 9.80
CA LEU A 74 -1.21 -12.00 9.60
C LEU A 74 -1.05 -10.85 10.61
N ARG A 75 -0.67 -11.14 11.86
CA ARG A 75 -0.38 -10.12 12.88
C ARG A 75 0.77 -9.20 12.51
N SER A 76 1.84 -9.76 11.91
CA SER A 76 2.98 -8.96 11.42
C SER A 76 2.53 -8.03 10.30
N CYS A 77 1.71 -8.52 9.37
CA CYS A 77 1.14 -7.72 8.29
C CYS A 77 0.24 -6.59 8.84
N ILE A 78 -0.60 -6.87 9.83
CA ILE A 78 -1.44 -5.85 10.49
C ILE A 78 -0.57 -4.82 11.21
N ALA A 79 0.44 -5.26 11.96
CA ALA A 79 1.35 -4.37 12.68
C ALA A 79 2.04 -3.40 11.71
N ARG A 80 2.55 -3.90 10.58
CA ARG A 80 3.17 -3.09 9.54
C ARG A 80 2.22 -2.05 8.97
N VAL A 81 1.01 -2.44 8.58
CA VAL A 81 0.00 -1.51 8.05
C VAL A 81 -0.35 -0.42 9.06
N VAL A 82 -0.51 -0.78 10.33
CA VAL A 82 -0.82 0.18 11.40
C VAL A 82 0.32 1.18 11.60
N LEU A 83 1.57 0.71 11.61
CA LEU A 83 2.76 1.57 11.73
C LEU A 83 2.89 2.51 10.53
N GLU A 84 2.77 2.01 9.30
CA GLU A 84 2.82 2.83 8.08
C GLU A 84 1.77 3.95 8.09
N LYS A 85 0.55 3.65 8.56
CA LYS A 85 -0.53 4.65 8.66
C LYS A 85 -0.33 5.64 9.80
N ALA A 86 0.29 5.22 10.92
CA ALA A 86 0.65 6.13 12.01
C ALA A 86 1.79 7.07 11.59
N ASP A 87 2.76 6.57 10.81
CA ASP A 87 3.91 7.36 10.34
C ASP A 87 3.54 8.33 9.21
N ALA A 88 2.46 8.08 8.50
CA ALA A 88 1.95 9.01 7.48
C ALA A 88 1.46 10.34 8.09
N HIS A 89 1.03 10.31 9.37
CA HIS A 89 0.54 11.48 10.11
C HIS A 89 1.04 11.43 11.57
N PRO A 90 2.34 11.67 11.82
CA PRO A 90 2.94 11.55 13.14
C PRO A 90 2.31 12.49 14.20
N GLU A 91 1.78 13.63 13.75
CA GLU A 91 1.11 14.63 14.58
C GLU A 91 -0.20 14.13 15.21
N ASP A 92 -0.86 13.14 14.61
CA ASP A 92 -2.12 12.60 15.11
C ASP A 92 -1.92 11.66 16.31
N GLY A 93 -0.79 10.98 16.41
CA GLY A 93 -0.51 9.98 17.45
C GLY A 93 -1.33 8.69 17.31
N PHE A 94 -1.98 8.46 16.16
CA PHE A 94 -2.74 7.25 15.85
C PHE A 94 -2.78 6.99 14.33
N ALA A 95 -3.00 5.73 13.97
CA ALA A 95 -3.24 5.34 12.58
C ALA A 95 -4.70 5.61 12.20
N ARG A 96 -4.93 6.38 11.14
CA ARG A 96 -6.26 6.60 10.55
C ARG A 96 -6.58 5.46 9.60
N ILE A 97 -7.17 4.40 10.11
CA ILE A 97 -7.55 3.23 9.32
C ILE A 97 -8.67 2.46 10.02
N THR A 98 -9.57 1.91 9.24
CA THR A 98 -10.66 1.03 9.70
C THR A 98 -10.27 -0.44 9.58
N HIS A 99 -10.96 -1.32 10.31
CA HIS A 99 -10.79 -2.77 10.17
C HIS A 99 -11.12 -3.27 8.75
N GLU A 100 -12.05 -2.61 8.09
CA GLU A 100 -12.44 -2.92 6.71
C GLU A 100 -11.35 -2.55 5.72
N GLU A 101 -10.74 -1.36 5.84
CA GLU A 101 -9.61 -0.95 5.01
C GLU A 101 -8.41 -1.88 5.19
N ILE A 102 -8.11 -2.32 6.43
CA ILE A 102 -7.06 -3.30 6.68
C ILE A 102 -7.41 -4.63 6.00
N SER A 103 -8.67 -5.07 6.09
CA SER A 103 -9.09 -6.33 5.48
C SER A 103 -8.96 -6.30 3.95
N HIS A 104 -9.34 -5.21 3.31
CA HIS A 104 -9.14 -5.01 1.87
C HIS A 104 -7.65 -4.98 1.49
N HIS A 105 -6.83 -4.31 2.31
CA HIS A 105 -5.39 -4.20 2.07
C HIS A 105 -4.67 -5.54 2.16
N LEU A 106 -5.09 -6.41 3.09
CA LEU A 106 -4.47 -7.71 3.34
C LEU A 106 -5.20 -8.89 2.68
N GLY A 107 -6.26 -8.64 1.89
CA GLY A 107 -6.98 -9.69 1.16
C GLY A 107 -7.68 -10.70 2.09
N THR A 108 -8.18 -10.25 3.24
CA THR A 108 -8.87 -11.08 4.24
C THR A 108 -10.24 -10.51 4.62
N THR A 109 -10.93 -11.08 5.60
CA THR A 109 -12.22 -10.56 6.04
C THR A 109 -12.08 -9.62 7.23
N ARG A 110 -13.04 -8.70 7.38
CA ARG A 110 -13.10 -7.76 8.50
C ARG A 110 -13.17 -8.48 9.85
N GLU A 111 -13.86 -9.62 9.92
CA GLU A 111 -14.00 -10.42 11.13
C GLU A 111 -12.66 -10.98 11.60
N VAL A 112 -11.84 -11.46 10.65
CA VAL A 112 -10.48 -11.95 10.93
C VAL A 112 -9.62 -10.81 11.46
N ILE A 113 -9.62 -9.65 10.81
CA ILE A 113 -8.89 -8.46 11.26
C ILE A 113 -9.34 -8.04 12.66
N SER A 114 -10.65 -7.99 12.91
CA SER A 114 -11.19 -7.60 14.21
C SER A 114 -10.73 -8.53 15.33
N ARG A 115 -10.67 -9.84 15.07
CA ARG A 115 -10.17 -10.82 16.03
C ARG A 115 -8.67 -10.66 16.31
N GLU A 116 -7.87 -10.45 15.28
CA GLU A 116 -6.42 -10.27 15.44
C GLU A 116 -6.09 -8.95 16.16
N LEU A 117 -6.76 -7.86 15.81
CA LEU A 117 -6.61 -6.58 16.51
C LEU A 117 -7.05 -6.66 17.98
N GLU A 118 -8.10 -7.43 18.29
CA GLU A 118 -8.50 -7.68 19.67
C GLU A 118 -7.42 -8.46 20.45
N GLY A 119 -6.79 -9.46 19.82
CA GLY A 119 -5.64 -10.16 20.40
C GLY A 119 -4.46 -9.21 20.68
N MET A 120 -4.14 -8.32 19.73
CA MET A 120 -3.07 -7.33 19.90
C MET A 120 -3.43 -6.29 20.98
N ARG A 121 -4.70 -5.92 21.12
CA ARG A 121 -5.20 -5.06 22.19
C ARG A 121 -5.02 -5.72 23.57
N GLN A 122 -5.34 -7.00 23.70
CA GLN A 122 -5.16 -7.77 24.94
C GLN A 122 -3.69 -7.89 25.35
N MET A 123 -2.77 -7.89 24.38
CA MET A 123 -1.32 -7.83 24.61
C MET A 123 -0.82 -6.41 24.96
N GLY A 124 -1.68 -5.41 24.98
CA GLY A 124 -1.32 -4.02 25.29
C GLY A 124 -0.57 -3.29 24.17
N LEU A 125 -0.52 -3.84 22.96
CA LEU A 125 0.25 -3.25 21.85
C LEU A 125 -0.44 -2.04 21.23
N LEU A 126 -1.77 -2.08 21.18
CA LEU A 126 -2.59 -1.06 20.55
C LEU A 126 -3.97 -0.91 21.24
N ARG A 127 -4.68 0.16 20.89
CA ARG A 127 -6.08 0.38 21.27
C ARG A 127 -6.87 0.80 20.03
N THR A 128 -8.01 0.16 19.81
CA THR A 128 -8.91 0.45 18.70
C THR A 128 -9.95 1.51 19.08
N GLY A 129 -10.29 2.38 18.13
CA GLY A 129 -11.36 3.36 18.19
C GLY A 129 -12.12 3.43 16.86
N ARG A 130 -13.11 4.26 16.74
CA ARG A 130 -13.87 4.42 15.51
C ARG A 130 -13.00 5.03 14.41
N GLY A 131 -12.55 4.22 13.46
CA GLY A 131 -11.67 4.64 12.35
C GLY A 131 -10.25 5.04 12.78
N LYS A 132 -9.83 4.63 13.98
CA LYS A 132 -8.54 5.00 14.57
C LYS A 132 -7.94 3.83 15.32
N ILE A 133 -6.63 3.66 15.21
CA ILE A 133 -5.86 2.69 15.98
C ILE A 133 -4.70 3.44 16.66
N TYR A 134 -4.69 3.42 17.98
CA TYR A 134 -3.64 4.04 18.78
C TYR A 134 -2.55 3.02 19.06
N VAL A 135 -1.31 3.35 18.76
CA VAL A 135 -0.14 2.52 19.08
C VAL A 135 0.24 2.80 20.53
N LEU A 136 0.19 1.78 21.41
CA LEU A 136 0.51 1.90 22.83
C LEU A 136 1.95 1.49 23.11
N ASP A 137 2.42 0.41 22.48
CA ASP A 137 3.81 -0.07 22.57
C ASP A 137 4.40 -0.17 21.17
N ARG A 138 5.02 0.93 20.73
CA ARG A 138 5.62 1.01 19.39
C ARG A 138 6.79 0.04 19.21
N PRO A 139 7.77 -0.07 20.13
CA PRO A 139 8.88 -1.01 19.97
C PRO A 139 8.43 -2.47 19.82
N ALA A 140 7.45 -2.89 20.63
CA ALA A 140 6.90 -4.23 20.54
C ALA A 140 6.12 -4.47 19.23
N LEU A 141 5.40 -3.45 18.74
CA LEU A 141 4.68 -3.53 17.48
C LEU A 141 5.64 -3.58 16.27
N GLU A 142 6.74 -2.81 16.30
CA GLU A 142 7.82 -2.87 15.31
C GLU A 142 8.52 -4.24 15.31
N GLY A 143 8.78 -4.80 16.49
CA GLY A 143 9.30 -6.15 16.62
C GLY A 143 8.37 -7.20 16.01
N MET A 144 7.05 -7.04 16.19
CA MET A 144 6.06 -7.93 15.58
C MET A 144 5.98 -7.74 14.05
N ALA A 145 6.12 -6.52 13.54
CA ALA A 145 6.10 -6.23 12.11
C ALA A 145 7.30 -6.81 11.35
N ASN A 146 8.39 -7.11 12.05
CA ASN A 146 9.64 -7.65 11.48
C ASN A 146 9.77 -9.18 11.63
N LEU A 147 8.74 -9.86 12.15
CA LEU A 147 8.67 -11.32 12.24
C LEU A 147 8.28 -11.93 10.89
#